data_3d15c524621ef497036b893c36699614
#
_entry.id   3d15c524621ef497036b893c36699614
#
_cell.length_a   1.000
_cell.length_b   1.000
_cell.length_c   1.000
_cell.angle_alpha   90.00
_cell.angle_beta   90.00
_cell.angle_gamma   90.00
#
_symmetry.space_group_name_H-M   'P 1'
#
loop_
_entity.id
_entity.type
_entity.pdbx_description
1 polymer ?
#
loop_
_entity_poly.entity_id
_entity_poly.type
_entity_poly.pdbx_seq_one_letter_code
_entity_poly.pdbx_strand_id
1 'polypeptide(L)'
;MHRPHRPSERILRRHPLCRRAGAVRMAVAVGACAGLALVVVPAVAGPSPQRTIRIRVTSKGEPNGSSASPRMSGDGRYVAFATAATNLGRPDPNGHVEDIYLYDDKSAAILLLSSPPGGSGADGPSSDPAISGDGSVVAFSSRATNLVPRANNVVPGATPHADVFAWSRGGGLQQVSLSSTQVPADGDSSEPDVSGDGRRVVFSSTASNLPGGHPDGQRDVYVRDLSTAQTLLVSATPDGPPGDGSSSAPAISPDGRFVSFATRATNLVAGMTTHGTNVVIRDLETGTTELASVSSPGTPQAGGPAPVSPPASDVSAGGRYVVFESGATNLVPGDTNRRTDLFVRDRTAHRTVRASLATTDQQADGGSFGPSISPDGRYVTFSSAAPNLTPGQPRGANAFVRDLVRHTTVLADASSAGRPRSGEQSASVSEQASSADDGSQVAFVSSARNLVAGKRSRVADVFLRRLIPPPIAVAASTAGLSRGHVVISFFSADRQAGPLLCRLDHTARAVCPLGAVVLPLLSPGKHVLTAYAGGPGSAYATRPTTVRITVRRGGRARIKVTNPGAALGFG
;
A
#
# COMPACT_ATOMS: atom_id res chain seq x y z
N MET A 1 0.09 31.13 -78.19
CA MET A 1 -0.84 30.70 -79.27
C MET A 1 -1.51 29.41 -78.89
N HIS A 2 -2.80 29.44 -78.91
CA HIS A 2 -3.79 28.35 -78.93
C HIS A 2 -3.96 27.33 -77.80
N ARG A 3 -5.03 27.59 -77.09
CA ARG A 3 -6.02 26.59 -76.53
C ARG A 3 -6.66 25.80 -77.68
N PRO A 4 -7.61 24.83 -77.47
CA PRO A 4 -8.14 24.13 -76.31
C PRO A 4 -8.42 22.62 -76.60
N HIS A 5 -8.88 21.83 -75.65
CA HIS A 5 -10.18 21.14 -75.63
C HIS A 5 -10.30 20.08 -74.55
N ARG A 6 -11.37 20.12 -73.79
CA ARG A 6 -12.05 19.06 -73.02
C ARG A 6 -12.94 18.25 -73.98
N PRO A 7 -13.67 17.20 -73.59
CA PRO A 7 -13.77 16.39 -72.36
C PRO A 7 -13.87 14.89 -72.62
N SER A 8 -13.96 14.09 -71.62
CA SER A 8 -14.99 13.03 -71.40
C SER A 8 -14.58 11.96 -70.38
N GLU A 9 -15.36 11.87 -69.40
CA GLU A 9 -16.05 10.73 -68.72
C GLU A 9 -15.41 9.34 -68.64
N ARG A 10 -15.58 8.84 -67.38
CA ARG A 10 -15.84 7.47 -66.93
C ARG A 10 -14.63 6.58 -66.65
N ILE A 11 -14.52 6.14 -65.40
CA ILE A 11 -14.92 4.81 -64.87
C ILE A 11 -14.24 4.59 -63.52
N LEU A 12 -15.08 4.31 -62.51
CA LEU A 12 -14.73 3.73 -61.25
C LEU A 12 -13.75 2.55 -61.38
N ARG A 13 -12.65 2.56 -60.65
CA ARG A 13 -12.02 1.36 -60.14
C ARG A 13 -11.53 1.55 -58.73
N ARG A 14 -12.01 0.67 -57.87
CA ARG A 14 -11.75 0.35 -56.48
C ARG A 14 -10.26 0.23 -56.20
N HIS A 15 -9.79 0.82 -55.13
CA HIS A 15 -8.56 0.40 -54.48
C HIS A 15 -8.86 -0.25 -53.14
N PRO A 16 -8.27 -1.41 -52.82
CA PRO A 16 -8.44 -2.09 -51.57
C PRO A 16 -7.21 -1.85 -50.68
N LEU A 17 -7.36 -1.25 -49.54
CA LEU A 17 -6.42 -1.37 -48.45
C LEU A 17 -7.19 -1.27 -47.12
N CYS A 18 -7.75 -2.39 -46.75
CA CYS A 18 -8.11 -2.65 -45.36
C CYS A 18 -7.57 -4.04 -45.02
N ARG A 19 -6.38 -4.07 -44.43
CA ARG A 19 -5.81 -5.30 -43.89
C ARG A 19 -6.07 -5.37 -42.39
N ARG A 20 -6.85 -6.38 -42.02
CA ARG A 20 -6.84 -7.17 -40.80
C ARG A 20 -7.11 -6.42 -39.47
N ALA A 21 -8.38 -6.24 -39.15
CA ALA A 21 -8.87 -6.43 -37.80
C ALA A 21 -9.62 -7.78 -37.77
N GLY A 22 -9.20 -8.67 -36.87
CA GLY A 22 -9.79 -10.00 -36.77
C GLY A 22 -11.26 -9.92 -36.37
N ALA A 23 -12.11 -10.44 -37.22
CA ALA A 23 -13.54 -10.52 -36.98
C ALA A 23 -13.83 -11.59 -35.91
N VAL A 24 -14.23 -11.15 -34.73
CA VAL A 24 -14.96 -11.99 -33.78
C VAL A 24 -16.38 -12.08 -34.30
N ARG A 25 -16.77 -13.26 -34.73
CA ARG A 25 -18.14 -13.53 -35.18
C ARG A 25 -19.12 -13.41 -34.04
N MET A 26 -19.96 -12.41 -34.11
CA MET A 26 -21.13 -12.20 -33.26
C MET A 26 -22.23 -13.15 -33.76
N ALA A 27 -22.63 -14.12 -32.96
CA ALA A 27 -23.87 -14.86 -33.20
C ALA A 27 -25.03 -14.02 -32.65
N VAL A 28 -25.75 -13.36 -33.53
CA VAL A 28 -27.02 -12.67 -33.21
C VAL A 28 -28.13 -13.70 -33.34
N ALA A 29 -28.69 -14.15 -32.22
CA ALA A 29 -29.97 -14.84 -32.24
C ALA A 29 -31.08 -13.77 -32.20
N VAL A 30 -31.71 -13.53 -33.36
CA VAL A 30 -32.89 -12.67 -33.46
C VAL A 30 -34.10 -13.45 -33.03
N GLY A 31 -34.56 -13.23 -31.78
CA GLY A 31 -35.89 -13.62 -31.35
C GLY A 31 -36.74 -12.37 -31.23
N ALA A 32 -37.72 -12.22 -32.11
CA ALA A 32 -38.65 -11.11 -32.10
C ALA A 32 -39.55 -11.18 -30.85
N CYS A 33 -39.46 -10.19 -29.97
CA CYS A 33 -40.57 -9.59 -29.22
C CYS A 33 -40.09 -8.44 -28.35
N ALA A 34 -40.64 -7.25 -28.60
CA ALA A 34 -40.80 -6.07 -27.75
C ALA A 34 -39.58 -5.55 -26.98
N GLY A 35 -38.89 -4.59 -27.55
CA GLY A 35 -38.44 -3.38 -26.87
C GLY A 35 -37.55 -3.49 -25.62
N LEU A 36 -36.45 -4.26 -25.64
CA LEU A 36 -35.37 -4.08 -24.68
C LEU A 36 -34.03 -4.04 -25.44
N ALA A 37 -33.39 -2.88 -25.45
CA ALA A 37 -32.03 -2.78 -25.97
C ALA A 37 -31.09 -3.54 -25.05
N LEU A 38 -30.68 -4.73 -25.43
CA LEU A 38 -29.63 -5.49 -24.77
C LEU A 38 -28.28 -4.82 -25.13
N VAL A 39 -27.75 -4.01 -24.24
CA VAL A 39 -26.40 -3.51 -24.38
C VAL A 39 -25.44 -4.65 -24.04
N VAL A 40 -25.01 -5.40 -25.06
CA VAL A 40 -23.93 -6.37 -24.93
C VAL A 40 -22.62 -5.58 -24.85
N VAL A 41 -22.10 -5.39 -23.65
CA VAL A 41 -20.73 -4.89 -23.50
C VAL A 41 -19.79 -6.06 -23.77
N PRO A 42 -18.86 -5.96 -24.75
CA PRO A 42 -17.94 -7.05 -25.02
C PRO A 42 -17.07 -7.32 -23.78
N ALA A 43 -16.98 -8.58 -23.39
CA ALA A 43 -16.08 -9.02 -22.34
C ALA A 43 -14.64 -8.74 -22.79
N VAL A 44 -14.01 -7.75 -22.18
CA VAL A 44 -12.56 -7.57 -22.28
C VAL A 44 -11.94 -8.65 -21.38
N ALA A 45 -11.18 -9.56 -21.97
CA ALA A 45 -10.41 -10.53 -21.21
C ALA A 45 -9.44 -9.77 -20.31
N GLY A 46 -9.75 -9.69 -19.04
CA GLY A 46 -8.91 -9.02 -18.04
C GLY A 46 -7.72 -9.91 -17.63
N PRO A 47 -6.64 -9.31 -17.14
CA PRO A 47 -5.49 -10.04 -16.62
C PRO A 47 -5.85 -10.84 -15.37
N SER A 48 -4.98 -11.83 -15.06
CA SER A 48 -5.04 -12.70 -13.90
C SER A 48 -5.37 -11.93 -12.60
N PRO A 49 -6.17 -12.50 -11.69
CA PRO A 49 -6.56 -11.85 -10.43
C PRO A 49 -5.39 -11.45 -9.52
N GLN A 50 -4.26 -12.12 -9.65
CA GLN A 50 -2.99 -11.72 -9.03
C GLN A 50 -2.13 -11.04 -10.10
N ARG A 51 -1.97 -9.73 -10.00
CA ARG A 51 -1.18 -8.98 -10.96
C ARG A 51 0.00 -8.33 -10.26
N THR A 52 1.20 -8.63 -10.77
CA THR A 52 2.41 -7.88 -10.45
C THR A 52 2.73 -6.97 -11.62
N ILE A 53 2.84 -5.69 -11.35
CA ILE A 53 3.29 -4.69 -12.33
C ILE A 53 4.55 -4.02 -11.79
N ARG A 54 5.44 -3.61 -12.69
CA ARG A 54 6.55 -2.73 -12.39
C ARG A 54 6.09 -1.29 -12.60
N ILE A 55 6.35 -0.42 -11.64
CA ILE A 55 6.16 1.02 -11.84
C ILE A 55 7.19 1.47 -12.86
N ARG A 56 6.69 1.86 -14.03
CA ARG A 56 7.48 2.39 -15.13
C ARG A 56 6.70 3.47 -15.84
N VAL A 57 7.39 4.49 -16.26
CA VAL A 57 6.73 5.69 -16.80
C VAL A 57 7.07 5.97 -18.23
N THR A 58 8.02 5.29 -18.82
CA THR A 58 8.42 5.66 -20.16
C THR A 58 8.28 4.55 -21.18
N SER A 59 7.86 4.95 -22.41
CA SER A 59 8.11 4.21 -23.64
C SER A 59 9.62 4.06 -23.95
N LYS A 60 10.50 4.69 -23.17
CA LYS A 60 11.94 4.83 -23.44
C LYS A 60 12.83 3.78 -22.76
N GLY A 61 12.26 2.77 -22.11
CA GLY A 61 13.06 1.69 -21.52
C GLY A 61 12.83 1.44 -20.03
N GLU A 62 13.80 0.80 -19.40
CA GLU A 62 13.81 0.51 -17.97
C GLU A 62 14.34 1.71 -17.18
N PRO A 63 13.94 1.87 -15.89
CA PRO A 63 14.59 2.83 -15.02
C PRO A 63 16.11 2.62 -15.00
N ASN A 64 16.87 3.71 -15.06
CA ASN A 64 18.34 3.69 -15.12
C ASN A 64 19.02 3.88 -13.75
N GLY A 65 18.23 4.04 -12.68
CA GLY A 65 18.69 4.13 -11.29
C GLY A 65 17.82 3.32 -10.35
N SER A 66 18.37 2.92 -9.20
CA SER A 66 17.69 2.12 -8.19
C SER A 66 16.59 2.92 -7.51
N SER A 67 15.52 2.22 -7.13
CA SER A 67 14.41 2.75 -6.33
C SER A 67 14.37 2.11 -4.96
N ALA A 68 13.83 2.82 -3.98
CA ALA A 68 13.77 2.41 -2.56
C ALA A 68 12.49 2.93 -1.88
N SER A 69 12.24 2.45 -0.66
CA SER A 69 11.28 2.96 0.32
C SER A 69 9.89 3.24 -0.24
N PRO A 70 9.22 2.29 -0.94
CA PRO A 70 7.88 2.52 -1.44
C PRO A 70 6.88 2.64 -0.28
N ARG A 71 5.99 3.63 -0.38
CA ARG A 71 4.87 3.86 0.53
C ARG A 71 3.58 3.96 -0.28
N MET A 72 2.60 3.16 0.09
CA MET A 72 1.30 3.10 -0.59
C MET A 72 0.26 3.89 0.19
N SER A 73 -0.59 4.65 -0.51
CA SER A 73 -1.77 5.27 0.09
C SER A 73 -2.76 4.21 0.57
N GLY A 74 -3.55 4.52 1.60
CA GLY A 74 -4.51 3.59 2.19
C GLY A 74 -5.52 3.03 1.19
N ASP A 75 -5.93 3.84 0.19
CA ASP A 75 -6.82 3.42 -0.90
C ASP A 75 -6.14 2.54 -1.98
N GLY A 76 -4.82 2.32 -1.86
CA GLY A 76 -4.02 1.52 -2.80
C GLY A 76 -3.77 2.17 -4.16
N ARG A 77 -4.16 3.44 -4.34
CA ARG A 77 -4.06 4.14 -5.63
C ARG A 77 -2.70 4.75 -5.88
N TYR A 78 -2.09 5.33 -4.86
CA TYR A 78 -0.86 6.07 -5.01
C TYR A 78 0.31 5.35 -4.35
N VAL A 79 1.50 5.46 -4.96
CA VAL A 79 2.75 4.99 -4.37
C VAL A 79 3.77 6.11 -4.42
N ALA A 80 4.22 6.56 -3.26
CA ALA A 80 5.39 7.41 -3.12
C ALA A 80 6.64 6.53 -2.99
N PHE A 81 7.73 6.91 -3.61
CA PHE A 81 8.98 6.16 -3.53
C PHE A 81 10.20 7.05 -3.83
N ALA A 82 11.34 6.65 -3.32
CA ALA A 82 12.62 7.27 -3.61
C ALA A 82 13.31 6.57 -4.79
N THR A 83 14.02 7.32 -5.64
CA THR A 83 14.77 6.73 -6.76
C THR A 83 15.88 7.64 -7.27
N ALA A 84 16.99 7.02 -7.68
CA ALA A 84 18.08 7.67 -8.38
C ALA A 84 17.96 7.55 -9.92
N ALA A 85 16.78 7.18 -10.43
CA ALA A 85 16.55 7.04 -11.86
C ALA A 85 16.26 8.40 -12.51
N THR A 86 17.05 8.77 -13.51
CA THR A 86 16.96 10.07 -14.21
C THR A 86 16.00 10.07 -15.40
N ASN A 87 15.41 8.92 -15.72
CA ASN A 87 14.58 8.73 -16.91
C ASN A 87 13.10 8.46 -16.61
N LEU A 88 12.63 8.82 -15.41
CA LEU A 88 11.23 8.70 -15.01
C LEU A 88 10.46 9.99 -15.32
N GLY A 89 9.81 10.05 -16.48
CA GLY A 89 8.96 11.16 -16.86
C GLY A 89 9.70 12.38 -17.39
N ARG A 90 9.85 13.46 -16.61
CA ARG A 90 10.66 14.62 -16.97
C ARG A 90 12.15 14.31 -16.76
N PRO A 91 13.05 14.92 -17.55
CA PRO A 91 14.48 14.84 -17.26
C PRO A 91 14.73 15.32 -15.83
N ASP A 92 15.45 14.50 -15.08
CA ASP A 92 15.91 14.86 -13.77
C ASP A 92 17.19 15.70 -13.92
N PRO A 93 17.18 16.97 -13.49
CA PRO A 93 18.29 17.88 -13.73
C PRO A 93 19.46 17.70 -12.74
N ASN A 94 19.28 17.01 -11.61
CA ASN A 94 20.33 16.78 -10.61
C ASN A 94 21.08 15.47 -10.83
N GLY A 95 20.71 14.68 -11.86
CA GLY A 95 21.39 13.42 -12.21
C GLY A 95 20.97 12.25 -11.31
N HIS A 96 21.90 11.33 -11.02
CA HIS A 96 21.62 10.13 -10.22
C HIS A 96 21.56 10.40 -8.70
N VAL A 97 21.11 11.56 -8.30
CA VAL A 97 20.78 11.88 -6.91
C VAL A 97 19.39 11.32 -6.60
N GLU A 98 19.16 10.81 -5.40
CA GLU A 98 17.87 10.22 -5.02
C GLU A 98 16.80 11.29 -4.86
N ASP A 99 15.67 11.09 -5.52
CA ASP A 99 14.52 11.97 -5.55
C ASP A 99 13.22 11.26 -5.19
N ILE A 100 12.22 12.01 -4.74
CA ILE A 100 10.90 11.48 -4.38
C ILE A 100 9.91 11.64 -5.51
N TYR A 101 9.30 10.52 -5.87
CA TYR A 101 8.28 10.44 -6.91
C TYR A 101 6.96 9.90 -6.34
N LEU A 102 5.86 10.31 -6.97
CA LEU A 102 4.50 9.81 -6.72
C LEU A 102 3.96 9.16 -8.00
N TYR A 103 3.58 7.90 -7.91
CA TYR A 103 2.91 7.14 -8.96
C TYR A 103 1.41 7.04 -8.69
N ASP A 104 0.57 7.27 -9.70
CA ASP A 104 -0.89 7.03 -9.68
C ASP A 104 -1.20 5.76 -10.48
N ASP A 105 -1.59 4.68 -9.84
CA ASP A 105 -1.91 3.39 -10.47
C ASP A 105 -3.12 3.47 -11.42
N LYS A 106 -4.00 4.45 -11.23
CA LYS A 106 -5.18 4.64 -12.08
C LYS A 106 -4.85 5.28 -13.43
N SER A 107 -4.00 6.28 -13.44
CA SER A 107 -3.59 7.02 -14.65
C SER A 107 -2.26 6.55 -15.21
N ALA A 108 -1.50 5.77 -14.46
CA ALA A 108 -0.09 5.43 -14.70
C ALA A 108 0.82 6.66 -14.82
N ALA A 109 0.41 7.78 -14.23
CA ALA A 109 1.20 9.01 -14.20
C ALA A 109 2.24 8.96 -13.08
N ILE A 110 3.38 9.61 -13.31
CA ILE A 110 4.43 9.83 -12.31
C ILE A 110 4.68 11.33 -12.17
N LEU A 111 4.87 11.77 -10.93
CA LEU A 111 5.16 13.15 -10.58
C LEU A 111 6.41 13.19 -9.70
N LEU A 112 7.39 14.02 -10.06
CA LEU A 112 8.52 14.37 -9.21
C LEU A 112 8.04 15.34 -8.13
N LEU A 113 8.21 14.99 -6.85
CA LEU A 113 7.77 15.78 -5.71
C LEU A 113 8.90 16.62 -5.09
N SER A 114 10.12 16.08 -5.02
CA SER A 114 11.31 16.76 -4.51
C SER A 114 11.87 17.74 -5.55
N SER A 115 11.06 18.73 -5.94
CA SER A 115 11.43 19.73 -6.91
C SER A 115 10.96 21.11 -6.48
N PRO A 116 11.82 22.14 -6.53
CA PRO A 116 11.41 23.49 -6.19
C PRO A 116 10.37 24.03 -7.16
N PRO A 117 9.61 25.06 -6.78
CA PRO A 117 8.75 25.79 -7.69
C PRO A 117 9.54 26.27 -8.92
N GLY A 118 9.10 25.86 -10.12
CA GLY A 118 9.82 26.14 -11.37
C GLY A 118 10.53 24.94 -11.97
N GLY A 119 10.69 23.82 -11.22
CA GLY A 119 11.09 22.53 -11.78
C GLY A 119 12.58 22.40 -12.12
N SER A 120 13.46 23.14 -11.43
CA SER A 120 14.91 23.09 -11.63
C SER A 120 15.60 21.85 -11.01
N GLY A 121 14.84 20.97 -10.33
CA GLY A 121 15.37 19.84 -9.55
C GLY A 121 15.91 20.25 -8.19
N ALA A 122 15.94 19.28 -7.27
CA ALA A 122 16.58 19.43 -5.98
C ALA A 122 18.11 19.52 -6.15
N ASP A 123 18.79 20.27 -5.30
CA ASP A 123 20.25 20.36 -5.29
C ASP A 123 20.92 19.34 -4.31
N GLY A 124 20.11 18.51 -3.64
CA GLY A 124 20.53 17.46 -2.72
C GLY A 124 19.57 16.28 -2.69
N PRO A 125 19.97 15.14 -2.08
CA PRO A 125 19.18 13.93 -2.04
C PRO A 125 17.95 14.07 -1.17
N SER A 126 16.89 13.33 -1.58
CA SER A 126 15.64 13.19 -0.84
C SER A 126 15.30 11.72 -0.63
N SER A 127 14.88 11.35 0.59
CA SER A 127 14.63 9.97 1.01
C SER A 127 13.41 9.85 1.93
N ASP A 128 13.13 8.63 2.38
CA ASP A 128 12.14 8.29 3.41
C ASP A 128 10.74 8.89 3.17
N PRO A 129 10.12 8.62 2.01
CA PRO A 129 8.77 9.12 1.77
C PRO A 129 7.75 8.48 2.71
N ALA A 130 6.75 9.26 3.13
CA ALA A 130 5.53 8.83 3.79
C ALA A 130 4.33 9.43 3.05
N ILE A 131 3.16 8.79 3.08
CA ILE A 131 2.01 9.20 2.28
C ILE A 131 0.71 9.11 3.09
N SER A 132 -0.18 10.08 2.94
CA SER A 132 -1.52 10.05 3.56
C SER A 132 -2.42 8.97 2.98
N GLY A 133 -3.48 8.62 3.70
CA GLY A 133 -4.41 7.55 3.32
C GLY A 133 -5.07 7.74 1.96
N ASP A 134 -5.32 8.97 1.55
CA ASP A 134 -5.87 9.35 0.23
C ASP A 134 -4.82 9.73 -0.82
N GLY A 135 -3.54 9.73 -0.45
CA GLY A 135 -2.44 10.14 -1.31
C GLY A 135 -2.39 11.63 -1.62
N SER A 136 -3.08 12.47 -0.84
CA SER A 136 -3.10 13.92 -1.04
C SER A 136 -1.87 14.63 -0.48
N VAL A 137 -1.18 14.03 0.51
CA VAL A 137 0.03 14.55 1.13
C VAL A 137 1.13 13.50 1.10
N VAL A 138 2.35 13.92 0.75
CA VAL A 138 3.57 13.11 0.83
C VAL A 138 4.60 13.89 1.60
N ALA A 139 5.07 13.34 2.74
CA ALA A 139 6.19 13.88 3.48
C ALA A 139 7.48 13.11 3.11
N PHE A 140 8.62 13.75 3.23
CA PHE A 140 9.92 13.14 2.95
C PHE A 140 11.06 13.92 3.61
N SER A 141 12.20 13.26 3.78
CA SER A 141 13.45 13.89 4.23
C SER A 141 14.24 14.40 3.04
N SER A 142 14.91 15.54 3.15
CA SER A 142 15.81 16.04 2.10
C SER A 142 16.97 16.87 2.65
N ARG A 143 18.14 16.76 2.00
CA ARG A 143 19.29 17.65 2.21
C ARG A 143 19.37 18.76 1.17
N ALA A 144 18.39 18.87 0.30
CA ALA A 144 18.34 19.93 -0.71
C ALA A 144 18.07 21.29 -0.07
N THR A 145 18.79 22.32 -0.54
CA THR A 145 18.70 23.66 0.00
C THR A 145 17.75 24.58 -0.80
N ASN A 146 17.25 24.11 -1.93
CA ASN A 146 16.47 24.89 -2.89
C ASN A 146 14.99 24.51 -2.99
N LEU A 147 14.50 23.54 -2.20
CA LEU A 147 13.12 23.01 -2.31
C LEU A 147 12.05 24.07 -2.03
N VAL A 148 12.27 24.90 -1.03
CA VAL A 148 11.38 26.03 -0.70
C VAL A 148 12.22 27.29 -0.45
N PRO A 149 11.66 28.49 -0.67
CA PRO A 149 12.36 29.74 -0.30
C PRO A 149 12.70 29.73 1.20
N ARG A 150 13.96 29.95 1.54
CA ARG A 150 14.48 29.91 2.92
C ARG A 150 14.46 28.52 3.59
N ALA A 151 14.39 27.43 2.82
CA ALA A 151 14.70 26.11 3.36
C ALA A 151 16.13 26.11 3.89
N ASN A 152 16.29 25.46 5.02
CA ASN A 152 17.57 25.15 5.64
C ASN A 152 18.33 26.40 6.17
N ASN A 153 18.64 26.39 7.43
CA ASN A 153 19.64 27.28 8.02
C ASN A 153 21.04 26.93 7.51
N VAL A 154 21.30 27.18 6.23
CA VAL A 154 22.64 26.96 5.67
C VAL A 154 23.54 28.07 6.20
N VAL A 155 24.28 27.76 7.24
CA VAL A 155 25.46 28.57 7.57
C VAL A 155 26.45 28.40 6.41
N PRO A 156 26.89 29.48 5.74
CA PRO A 156 27.86 29.36 4.65
C PRO A 156 29.07 28.52 5.07
N GLY A 157 29.34 27.42 4.36
CA GLY A 157 30.45 26.51 4.65
C GLY A 157 30.13 25.33 5.58
N ALA A 158 28.91 25.21 6.13
CA ALA A 158 28.44 24.03 6.84
C ALA A 158 27.76 23.03 5.87
N THR A 159 27.82 21.74 6.22
CA THR A 159 27.01 20.71 5.54
C THR A 159 25.53 20.98 5.80
N PRO A 160 24.65 21.00 4.77
CA PRO A 160 23.22 21.18 5.00
C PRO A 160 22.67 20.09 5.91
N HIS A 161 21.86 20.49 6.88
CA HIS A 161 21.08 19.56 7.68
C HIS A 161 20.02 18.86 6.80
N ALA A 162 19.64 17.65 7.16
CA ALA A 162 18.43 17.04 6.59
C ALA A 162 17.21 17.70 7.21
N ASP A 163 16.26 18.09 6.38
CA ASP A 163 14.97 18.64 6.77
C ASP A 163 13.82 17.74 6.30
N VAL A 164 12.69 17.87 6.97
CA VAL A 164 11.44 17.22 6.55
C VAL A 164 10.59 18.21 5.78
N PHE A 165 10.11 17.76 4.62
CA PHE A 165 9.20 18.50 3.74
C PHE A 165 7.90 17.74 3.56
N ALA A 166 6.84 18.44 3.22
CA ALA A 166 5.56 17.89 2.81
C ALA A 166 5.11 18.51 1.50
N TRP A 167 4.86 17.67 0.52
CA TRP A 167 4.14 18.05 -0.69
C TRP A 167 2.66 17.78 -0.51
N SER A 168 1.81 18.71 -0.92
CA SER A 168 0.36 18.52 -0.92
C SER A 168 -0.24 18.80 -2.29
N ARG A 169 -1.25 18.01 -2.65
CA ARG A 169 -1.97 18.17 -3.91
C ARG A 169 -2.75 19.50 -3.91
N GLY A 170 -2.30 20.48 -4.67
CA GLY A 170 -2.89 21.82 -4.74
C GLY A 170 -2.25 22.85 -3.82
N GLY A 171 -1.48 22.47 -2.81
CA GLY A 171 -0.72 23.39 -1.93
C GLY A 171 0.77 23.48 -2.24
N GLY A 172 1.29 22.54 -3.06
CA GLY A 172 2.72 22.50 -3.36
C GLY A 172 3.58 21.98 -2.21
N LEU A 173 4.85 22.36 -2.20
CA LEU A 173 5.87 21.91 -1.26
C LEU A 173 6.05 22.92 -0.12
N GLN A 174 6.14 22.44 1.13
CA GLN A 174 6.43 23.22 2.33
C GLN A 174 7.41 22.48 3.24
N GLN A 175 8.19 23.22 4.03
CA GLN A 175 9.03 22.64 5.07
C GLN A 175 8.18 22.30 6.30
N VAL A 176 8.44 21.13 6.91
CA VAL A 176 7.74 20.61 8.10
C VAL A 176 8.58 20.78 9.35
N SER A 177 9.90 20.58 9.26
CA SER A 177 10.85 20.69 10.37
C SER A 177 11.04 22.16 10.79
N LEU A 178 9.96 22.76 11.30
CA LEU A 178 9.89 24.15 11.78
C LEU A 178 9.39 24.19 13.22
N SER A 179 9.86 25.18 13.98
CA SER A 179 9.25 25.51 15.27
C SER A 179 7.81 26.07 15.07
N SER A 180 7.03 26.18 16.14
CA SER A 180 5.71 26.83 16.07
C SER A 180 5.77 28.31 15.67
N THR A 181 6.94 28.95 15.81
CA THR A 181 7.21 30.32 15.33
C THR A 181 7.77 30.37 13.92
N GLN A 182 7.75 29.26 13.20
CA GLN A 182 8.20 29.12 11.81
C GLN A 182 9.72 29.29 11.62
N VAL A 183 10.50 29.02 12.66
CA VAL A 183 11.96 28.97 12.57
C VAL A 183 12.38 27.56 12.14
N PRO A 184 13.22 27.40 11.11
CA PRO A 184 13.77 26.11 10.70
C PRO A 184 14.54 25.41 11.82
N ALA A 185 14.47 24.09 11.84
CA ALA A 185 15.25 23.24 12.73
C ALA A 185 16.76 23.48 12.51
N ASP A 186 17.52 23.57 13.61
CA ASP A 186 18.97 23.78 13.56
C ASP A 186 19.78 22.48 13.57
N GLY A 187 19.13 21.33 13.45
CA GLY A 187 19.71 19.99 13.39
C GLY A 187 18.99 19.07 12.43
N ASP A 188 19.58 17.90 12.15
CA ASP A 188 19.01 16.90 11.23
C ASP A 188 17.60 16.48 11.66
N SER A 189 16.64 16.56 10.73
CA SER A 189 15.27 16.08 10.87
C SER A 189 14.99 15.02 9.78
N SER A 190 14.39 13.88 10.17
CA SER A 190 14.22 12.71 9.29
C SER A 190 13.10 11.78 9.76
N GLU A 191 12.92 10.66 9.06
CA GLU A 191 11.97 9.60 9.40
C GLU A 191 10.52 10.11 9.51
N PRO A 192 10.00 10.85 8.50
CA PRO A 192 8.64 11.33 8.57
C PRO A 192 7.61 10.23 8.46
N ASP A 193 6.45 10.42 9.10
CA ASP A 193 5.22 9.69 8.83
C ASP A 193 4.02 10.65 8.83
N VAL A 194 2.92 10.27 8.15
CA VAL A 194 1.79 11.16 7.85
C VAL A 194 0.47 10.51 8.27
N SER A 195 -0.37 11.27 8.99
CA SER A 195 -1.73 10.81 9.32
C SER A 195 -2.57 10.55 8.07
N GLY A 196 -3.57 9.67 8.18
CA GLY A 196 -4.40 9.27 7.05
C GLY A 196 -5.13 10.43 6.36
N ASP A 197 -5.46 11.49 7.11
CA ASP A 197 -6.07 12.72 6.59
C ASP A 197 -5.05 13.74 6.03
N GLY A 198 -3.75 13.44 6.12
CA GLY A 198 -2.67 14.31 5.65
C GLY A 198 -2.43 15.56 6.51
N ARG A 199 -3.12 15.69 7.65
CA ARG A 199 -3.04 16.91 8.47
C ARG A 199 -1.80 16.95 9.36
N ARG A 200 -1.37 15.83 9.90
CA ARG A 200 -0.27 15.73 10.85
C ARG A 200 0.90 14.97 10.24
N VAL A 201 2.09 15.51 10.46
CA VAL A 201 3.36 14.86 10.11
C VAL A 201 4.15 14.68 11.39
N VAL A 202 4.55 13.45 11.69
CA VAL A 202 5.51 13.15 12.75
C VAL A 202 6.90 12.99 12.14
N PHE A 203 7.92 13.31 12.90
CA PHE A 203 9.32 13.19 12.47
C PHE A 203 10.26 13.14 13.66
N SER A 204 11.48 12.65 13.47
CA SER A 204 12.54 12.73 14.46
C SER A 204 13.51 13.87 14.12
N SER A 205 14.04 14.54 15.16
CA SER A 205 14.99 15.63 14.98
C SER A 205 16.03 15.69 16.09
N THR A 206 17.24 16.13 15.73
CA THR A 206 18.32 16.49 16.68
C THR A 206 18.39 18.00 16.95
N ALA A 207 17.42 18.76 16.46
CA ALA A 207 17.41 20.21 16.56
C ALA A 207 17.17 20.67 18.01
N SER A 208 17.98 21.63 18.45
CA SER A 208 17.88 22.22 19.80
C SER A 208 16.83 23.34 19.88
N ASN A 209 16.45 23.93 18.75
CA ASN A 209 15.54 25.08 18.67
C ASN A 209 14.07 24.69 18.42
N LEU A 210 13.76 23.40 18.30
CA LEU A 210 12.39 22.92 18.31
C LEU A 210 11.83 22.89 19.75
N PRO A 211 10.48 22.91 19.94
CA PRO A 211 9.89 22.92 21.27
C PRO A 211 10.38 21.75 22.14
N GLY A 212 11.05 22.04 23.27
CA GLY A 212 11.60 21.03 24.16
C GLY A 212 12.80 20.25 23.63
N GLY A 213 13.45 20.73 22.58
CA GLY A 213 14.63 20.07 22.00
C GLY A 213 15.81 19.99 22.98
N HIS A 214 16.57 18.91 22.91
CA HIS A 214 17.76 18.71 23.73
C HIS A 214 18.94 19.56 23.24
N PRO A 215 19.57 20.34 24.11
CA PRO A 215 20.71 21.18 23.74
C PRO A 215 21.99 20.36 23.41
N ASP A 216 22.03 19.10 23.79
CA ASP A 216 23.13 18.17 23.53
C ASP A 216 22.96 17.36 22.23
N GLY A 217 21.93 17.67 21.42
CA GLY A 217 21.68 17.04 20.14
C GLY A 217 21.13 15.61 20.23
N GLN A 218 20.56 15.22 21.36
CA GLN A 218 19.78 13.97 21.43
C GLN A 218 18.58 14.06 20.50
N ARG A 219 18.24 12.93 19.88
CA ARG A 219 17.12 12.86 18.95
C ARG A 219 15.81 12.76 19.69
N ASP A 220 14.85 13.61 19.29
CA ASP A 220 13.48 13.64 19.78
C ASP A 220 12.46 13.41 18.66
N VAL A 221 11.26 13.02 19.06
CA VAL A 221 10.10 12.86 18.15
C VAL A 221 9.17 14.04 18.29
N TYR A 222 8.78 14.59 17.14
CA TYR A 222 7.89 15.74 17.01
C TYR A 222 6.67 15.40 16.16
N VAL A 223 5.59 16.13 16.37
CA VAL A 223 4.43 16.19 15.49
C VAL A 223 4.19 17.63 15.05
N ARG A 224 4.01 17.82 13.73
CA ARG A 224 3.58 19.10 13.17
C ARG A 224 2.18 18.97 12.60
N ASP A 225 1.29 19.84 13.04
CA ASP A 225 -0.03 20.03 12.46
C ASP A 225 0.09 21.05 11.31
N LEU A 226 -0.09 20.58 10.08
CA LEU A 226 0.07 21.40 8.87
C LEU A 226 -1.02 22.47 8.73
N SER A 227 -2.18 22.27 9.37
CA SER A 227 -3.30 23.22 9.31
C SER A 227 -3.18 24.38 10.28
N THR A 228 -2.56 24.15 11.46
CA THR A 228 -2.36 25.16 12.49
C THR A 228 -0.93 25.68 12.56
N ALA A 229 -0.03 25.02 11.81
CA ALA A 229 1.41 25.30 11.81
C ALA A 229 2.06 25.17 13.22
N GLN A 230 1.50 24.33 14.08
CA GLN A 230 2.03 24.05 15.41
C GLN A 230 2.92 22.82 15.41
N THR A 231 4.06 22.91 16.09
CA THR A 231 4.98 21.77 16.32
C THR A 231 5.00 21.47 17.82
N LEU A 232 4.82 20.20 18.17
CA LEU A 232 4.79 19.73 19.55
C LEU A 232 5.79 18.59 19.73
N LEU A 233 6.42 18.53 20.92
CA LEU A 233 7.26 17.42 21.33
C LEU A 233 6.38 16.20 21.67
N VAL A 234 6.64 15.07 21.02
CA VAL A 234 5.95 13.79 21.26
C VAL A 234 6.70 12.95 22.30
N SER A 235 8.04 12.93 22.24
CA SER A 235 8.90 12.20 23.20
C SER A 235 9.03 12.93 24.55
N ALA A 236 7.91 13.49 25.03
CA ALA A 236 7.84 14.23 26.29
C ALA A 236 7.43 13.32 27.46
N THR A 237 7.97 13.61 28.64
CA THR A 237 7.49 13.04 29.90
C THR A 237 6.04 13.49 30.18
N PRO A 238 5.33 12.87 31.15
CA PRO A 238 3.99 13.32 31.55
C PRO A 238 3.94 14.80 31.99
N ASP A 239 5.03 15.30 32.55
CA ASP A 239 5.13 16.69 33.04
C ASP A 239 5.60 17.67 31.96
N GLY A 240 5.88 17.20 30.73
CA GLY A 240 6.18 18.04 29.58
C GLY A 240 7.65 18.13 29.13
N PRO A 241 8.67 17.97 29.98
CA PRO A 241 10.06 17.91 29.54
C PRO A 241 10.35 16.79 28.58
N PRO A 242 11.44 16.88 27.78
CA PRO A 242 11.84 15.75 26.91
C PRO A 242 12.27 14.53 27.74
N GLY A 243 12.22 13.36 27.12
CA GLY A 243 12.74 12.13 27.69
C GLY A 243 14.25 12.21 27.95
N ASP A 244 14.78 11.43 28.89
CA ASP A 244 16.19 11.39 29.27
C ASP A 244 17.08 10.59 28.30
N GLY A 245 16.57 10.20 27.13
CA GLY A 245 17.28 9.43 26.10
C GLY A 245 16.67 9.59 24.73
N SER A 246 17.47 9.32 23.70
CA SER A 246 17.06 9.50 22.30
C SER A 246 15.81 8.70 21.93
N SER A 247 14.94 9.34 21.14
CA SER A 247 13.72 8.78 20.56
C SER A 247 13.71 8.97 19.03
N SER A 248 13.18 7.98 18.28
CA SER A 248 13.25 7.95 16.81
C SER A 248 12.25 6.98 16.20
N ALA A 249 12.25 6.85 14.87
CA ALA A 249 11.38 5.96 14.10
C ALA A 249 9.89 6.11 14.47
N PRO A 250 9.33 7.33 14.42
CA PRO A 250 7.92 7.54 14.74
C PRO A 250 7.00 6.99 13.66
N ALA A 251 5.81 6.53 14.06
CA ALA A 251 4.69 6.26 13.18
C ALA A 251 3.40 6.82 13.79
N ILE A 252 2.54 7.41 12.96
CA ILE A 252 1.29 8.05 13.41
C ILE A 252 0.07 7.25 12.94
N SER A 253 -0.90 7.07 13.83
CA SER A 253 -2.15 6.41 13.47
C SER A 253 -2.90 7.15 12.34
N PRO A 254 -3.68 6.45 11.50
CA PRO A 254 -4.45 7.06 10.42
C PRO A 254 -5.39 8.19 10.86
N ASP A 255 -5.92 8.15 12.09
CA ASP A 255 -6.73 9.21 12.69
C ASP A 255 -5.91 10.40 13.25
N GLY A 256 -4.58 10.30 13.19
CA GLY A 256 -3.66 11.35 13.63
C GLY A 256 -3.55 11.54 15.13
N ARG A 257 -4.12 10.65 15.95
CA ARG A 257 -4.16 10.80 17.42
C ARG A 257 -3.00 10.11 18.13
N PHE A 258 -2.61 8.92 17.70
CA PHE A 258 -1.62 8.11 18.40
C PHE A 258 -0.31 8.08 17.63
N VAL A 259 0.80 8.19 18.36
CA VAL A 259 2.16 8.11 17.80
C VAL A 259 2.92 7.01 18.52
N SER A 260 3.37 6.00 17.78
CA SER A 260 4.33 5.02 18.29
C SER A 260 5.75 5.45 17.90
N PHE A 261 6.72 5.15 18.74
CA PHE A 261 8.12 5.45 18.46
C PHE A 261 9.07 4.59 19.30
N ALA A 262 10.28 4.45 18.82
CA ALA A 262 11.37 3.81 19.53
C ALA A 262 12.05 4.81 20.47
N THR A 263 12.38 4.39 21.70
CA THR A 263 13.02 5.26 22.68
C THR A 263 14.02 4.52 23.56
N ARG A 264 15.08 5.23 23.95
CA ARG A 264 16.02 4.83 25.01
C ARG A 264 15.78 5.58 26.31
N ALA A 265 14.85 6.53 26.32
CA ALA A 265 14.46 7.26 27.53
C ALA A 265 13.87 6.29 28.57
N THR A 266 14.16 6.56 29.83
CA THR A 266 13.72 5.75 30.97
C THR A 266 12.59 6.38 31.77
N ASN A 267 12.28 7.64 31.49
CA ASN A 267 11.36 8.47 32.25
C ASN A 267 10.03 8.79 31.52
N LEU A 268 9.80 8.25 30.30
CA LEU A 268 8.55 8.48 29.56
C LEU A 268 7.36 7.68 30.12
N VAL A 269 7.63 6.51 30.68
CA VAL A 269 6.61 5.63 31.28
C VAL A 269 7.16 5.07 32.60
N ALA A 270 6.34 5.10 33.65
CA ALA A 270 6.73 4.51 34.92
C ALA A 270 7.07 3.03 34.79
N GLY A 271 8.19 2.59 35.36
CA GLY A 271 8.64 1.19 35.34
C GLY A 271 9.32 0.75 34.03
N MET A 272 9.66 1.67 33.14
CA MET A 272 10.55 1.36 32.01
C MET A 272 11.92 0.91 32.54
N THR A 273 12.43 -0.17 31.96
CA THR A 273 13.76 -0.68 32.32
C THR A 273 14.82 -0.09 31.38
N THR A 274 16.01 0.19 31.95
CA THR A 274 17.13 0.86 31.31
C THR A 274 17.88 -0.01 30.27
N HIS A 275 17.39 -1.18 29.93
CA HIS A 275 18.12 -2.13 29.10
C HIS A 275 17.56 -2.21 27.69
N GLY A 276 18.11 -1.37 26.78
CA GLY A 276 17.81 -1.42 25.37
C GLY A 276 16.78 -0.37 24.91
N THR A 277 16.45 -0.44 23.62
CA THR A 277 15.46 0.45 23.01
C THR A 277 14.07 -0.15 23.18
N ASN A 278 13.14 0.63 23.70
CA ASN A 278 11.73 0.25 23.86
C ASN A 278 10.87 0.89 22.78
N VAL A 279 9.71 0.29 22.50
CA VAL A 279 8.66 0.90 21.68
C VAL A 279 7.54 1.35 22.60
N VAL A 280 7.19 2.61 22.50
CA VAL A 280 6.11 3.27 23.26
C VAL A 280 5.06 3.82 22.32
N ILE A 281 3.88 4.12 22.83
CA ILE A 281 2.81 4.80 22.12
C ILE A 281 2.29 5.98 22.97
N ARG A 282 2.20 7.15 22.35
CA ARG A 282 1.66 8.37 22.95
C ARG A 282 0.31 8.72 22.36
N ASP A 283 -0.65 9.02 23.20
CA ASP A 283 -1.92 9.64 22.84
C ASP A 283 -1.73 11.16 22.84
N LEU A 284 -1.81 11.80 21.68
CA LEU A 284 -1.61 13.25 21.52
C LEU A 284 -2.75 14.07 22.12
N GLU A 285 -3.92 13.48 22.35
CA GLU A 285 -5.07 14.17 22.93
C GLU A 285 -4.98 14.23 24.45
N THR A 286 -4.60 13.12 25.09
CA THR A 286 -4.49 13.03 26.55
C THR A 286 -3.08 13.32 27.09
N GLY A 287 -2.07 13.29 26.21
CA GLY A 287 -0.67 13.43 26.61
C GLY A 287 -0.11 12.20 27.33
N THR A 288 -0.81 11.08 27.37
CA THR A 288 -0.36 9.85 28.03
C THR A 288 0.55 9.01 27.14
N THR A 289 1.57 8.39 27.74
CA THR A 289 2.47 7.46 27.05
C THR A 289 2.40 6.08 27.70
N GLU A 290 2.30 5.03 26.87
CA GLU A 290 2.26 3.64 27.30
C GLU A 290 3.39 2.83 26.66
N LEU A 291 3.89 1.82 27.36
CA LEU A 291 4.87 0.88 26.83
C LEU A 291 4.17 -0.15 25.92
N ALA A 292 4.54 -0.21 24.64
CA ALA A 292 4.00 -1.16 23.67
C ALA A 292 4.82 -2.47 23.65
N SER A 293 6.15 -2.40 23.85
CA SER A 293 7.05 -3.55 23.82
C SER A 293 7.01 -4.35 25.14
N VAL A 294 5.84 -4.91 25.45
CA VAL A 294 5.57 -5.70 26.65
C VAL A 294 4.95 -7.04 26.31
N SER A 295 5.17 -8.04 27.17
CA SER A 295 4.48 -9.34 27.09
C SER A 295 2.99 -9.22 27.45
N SER A 296 2.19 -10.26 27.23
CA SER A 296 0.78 -10.28 27.63
C SER A 296 0.53 -10.00 29.12
N PRO A 297 1.37 -10.50 30.07
CA PRO A 297 1.29 -10.10 31.47
C PRO A 297 1.73 -8.66 31.75
N GLY A 298 2.24 -7.91 30.74
CA GLY A 298 2.71 -6.53 30.94
C GLY A 298 4.19 -6.42 31.33
N THR A 299 4.96 -7.52 31.30
CA THR A 299 6.41 -7.47 31.55
C THR A 299 7.13 -6.80 30.38
N PRO A 300 7.99 -5.79 30.63
CA PRO A 300 8.78 -5.16 29.58
C PRO A 300 9.66 -6.16 28.83
N GLN A 301 9.99 -5.84 27.58
CA GLN A 301 10.85 -6.69 26.77
C GLN A 301 12.22 -6.90 27.40
N ALA A 302 12.76 -8.10 27.29
CA ALA A 302 14.08 -8.44 27.79
C ALA A 302 14.69 -9.62 27.01
N GLY A 303 16.00 -9.71 27.00
CA GLY A 303 16.75 -10.76 26.30
C GLY A 303 16.75 -10.56 24.78
N GLY A 304 17.56 -11.38 24.11
CA GLY A 304 17.69 -11.34 22.65
C GLY A 304 18.74 -10.34 22.13
N PRO A 305 19.00 -10.36 20.80
CA PRO A 305 19.96 -9.47 20.19
C PRO A 305 19.49 -8.02 20.24
N ALA A 306 20.41 -7.09 20.51
CA ALA A 306 20.12 -5.68 20.34
C ALA A 306 19.76 -5.40 18.86
N PRO A 307 18.72 -4.60 18.59
CA PRO A 307 18.40 -4.21 17.23
C PRO A 307 19.58 -3.44 16.61
N VAL A 308 19.87 -3.71 15.36
CA VAL A 308 20.95 -3.04 14.59
C VAL A 308 20.60 -1.59 14.28
N SER A 309 19.31 -1.27 14.28
CA SER A 309 18.73 0.06 14.08
C SER A 309 17.61 0.27 15.12
N PRO A 310 17.12 1.50 15.31
CA PRO A 310 15.91 1.70 16.10
C PRO A 310 14.80 0.77 15.59
N PRO A 311 14.09 0.04 16.48
CA PRO A 311 13.03 -0.85 16.06
C PRO A 311 11.92 -0.06 15.39
N ALA A 312 11.56 -0.46 14.16
CA ALA A 312 10.42 0.10 13.47
C ALA A 312 9.12 -0.34 14.13
N SER A 313 8.14 0.57 14.13
CA SER A 313 6.78 0.29 14.61
C SER A 313 5.76 0.95 13.70
N ASP A 314 4.50 0.49 13.78
CA ASP A 314 3.36 1.13 13.12
C ASP A 314 2.10 0.93 13.99
N VAL A 315 1.07 1.78 13.78
CA VAL A 315 -0.08 1.85 14.67
C VAL A 315 -1.40 1.90 13.89
N SER A 316 -2.35 1.06 14.26
CA SER A 316 -3.69 1.01 13.66
C SER A 316 -4.54 2.24 14.03
N ALA A 317 -5.64 2.47 13.32
CA ALA A 317 -6.61 3.51 13.66
C ALA A 317 -7.12 3.33 15.11
N GLY A 318 -7.29 4.45 15.81
CA GLY A 318 -7.68 4.47 17.23
C GLY A 318 -6.61 3.95 18.18
N GLY A 319 -5.38 3.70 17.70
CA GLY A 319 -4.25 3.31 18.54
C GLY A 319 -4.40 1.94 19.21
N ARG A 320 -5.35 1.10 18.78
CA ARG A 320 -5.60 -0.19 19.45
C ARG A 320 -4.46 -1.17 19.25
N TYR A 321 -3.97 -1.31 18.04
CA TYR A 321 -2.90 -2.24 17.71
C TYR A 321 -1.61 -1.51 17.40
N VAL A 322 -0.52 -1.94 18.00
CA VAL A 322 0.84 -1.48 17.69
C VAL A 322 1.62 -2.70 17.20
N VAL A 323 2.07 -2.66 15.94
CA VAL A 323 3.05 -3.63 15.44
C VAL A 323 4.45 -3.08 15.67
N PHE A 324 5.39 -3.93 16.06
CA PHE A 324 6.76 -3.50 16.32
C PHE A 324 7.78 -4.63 16.14
N GLU A 325 9.01 -4.25 15.87
CA GLU A 325 10.17 -5.13 15.83
C GLU A 325 10.75 -5.34 17.22
N SER A 326 11.16 -6.57 17.50
CA SER A 326 11.92 -6.85 18.71
C SER A 326 12.76 -8.13 18.58
N GLY A 327 13.98 -8.11 19.15
CA GLY A 327 14.79 -9.30 19.36
C GLY A 327 14.57 -9.94 20.74
N ALA A 328 13.65 -9.41 21.54
CA ALA A 328 13.40 -9.90 22.89
C ALA A 328 12.73 -11.28 22.88
N THR A 329 13.21 -12.18 23.75
CA THR A 329 12.75 -13.58 23.82
C THR A 329 11.62 -13.81 24.83
N ASN A 330 11.19 -12.77 25.57
CA ASN A 330 10.20 -12.87 26.64
C ASN A 330 8.82 -12.28 26.29
N LEU A 331 8.63 -11.75 25.06
CA LEU A 331 7.36 -11.12 24.68
C LEU A 331 6.22 -12.11 24.49
N VAL A 332 6.55 -13.31 23.99
CA VAL A 332 5.60 -14.41 23.82
C VAL A 332 6.26 -15.73 24.23
N PRO A 333 5.48 -16.73 24.68
CA PRO A 333 6.01 -18.07 24.93
C PRO A 333 6.57 -18.70 23.64
N GLY A 334 7.64 -19.50 23.79
CA GLY A 334 8.20 -20.27 22.68
C GLY A 334 8.99 -19.45 21.66
N ASP A 335 9.52 -18.31 22.04
CA ASP A 335 10.50 -17.59 21.25
C ASP A 335 11.89 -18.24 21.38
N THR A 336 12.31 -18.96 20.36
CA THR A 336 13.51 -19.80 20.39
C THR A 336 14.51 -19.50 19.29
N ASN A 337 14.15 -18.68 18.27
CA ASN A 337 14.99 -18.43 17.10
C ASN A 337 16.13 -17.45 17.36
N ARG A 338 16.08 -16.64 18.41
CA ARG A 338 17.04 -15.56 18.73
C ARG A 338 17.25 -14.60 17.57
N ARG A 339 16.19 -14.25 16.87
CA ARG A 339 16.16 -13.30 15.75
C ARG A 339 15.22 -12.15 16.08
N THR A 340 15.33 -11.10 15.29
CA THR A 340 14.31 -10.04 15.30
C THR A 340 13.02 -10.60 14.74
N ASP A 341 11.96 -10.53 15.52
CA ASP A 341 10.61 -10.92 15.16
C ASP A 341 9.68 -9.71 15.17
N LEU A 342 8.49 -9.86 14.60
CA LEU A 342 7.43 -8.86 14.64
C LEU A 342 6.37 -9.27 15.63
N PHE A 343 5.99 -8.31 16.45
CA PHE A 343 4.95 -8.49 17.46
C PHE A 343 3.83 -7.48 17.25
N VAL A 344 2.62 -7.87 17.63
CA VAL A 344 1.45 -6.97 17.66
C VAL A 344 0.95 -6.91 19.09
N ARG A 345 0.90 -5.71 19.65
CA ARG A 345 0.27 -5.41 20.93
C ARG A 345 -1.16 -4.98 20.71
N ASP A 346 -2.15 -5.75 21.19
CA ASP A 346 -3.52 -5.26 21.39
C ASP A 346 -3.58 -4.55 22.75
N ARG A 347 -3.64 -3.22 22.73
CA ARG A 347 -3.66 -2.40 23.95
C ARG A 347 -4.94 -2.59 24.75
N THR A 348 -6.07 -2.79 24.07
CA THR A 348 -7.38 -3.01 24.72
C THR A 348 -7.46 -4.38 25.39
N ALA A 349 -6.96 -5.40 24.74
CA ALA A 349 -6.95 -6.76 25.30
C ALA A 349 -5.73 -7.05 26.19
N HIS A 350 -4.78 -6.11 26.31
CA HIS A 350 -3.50 -6.25 27.00
C HIS A 350 -2.71 -7.49 26.55
N ARG A 351 -2.80 -7.85 25.26
CA ARG A 351 -2.23 -9.05 24.68
C ARG A 351 -1.16 -8.73 23.65
N THR A 352 -0.03 -9.43 23.70
CA THR A 352 1.02 -9.39 22.69
C THR A 352 1.07 -10.74 21.97
N VAL A 353 1.11 -10.71 20.64
CA VAL A 353 1.22 -11.90 19.79
C VAL A 353 2.34 -11.71 18.78
N ARG A 354 2.96 -12.80 18.31
CA ARG A 354 3.93 -12.75 17.20
C ARG A 354 3.18 -12.67 15.87
N ALA A 355 3.61 -11.77 14.99
CA ALA A 355 3.08 -11.62 13.64
C ALA A 355 3.95 -12.33 12.59
N SER A 356 5.26 -12.46 12.81
CA SER A 356 6.21 -13.13 11.90
C SER A 356 6.08 -14.66 11.99
N LEU A 357 4.93 -15.19 11.54
CA LEU A 357 4.61 -16.62 11.56
C LEU A 357 4.27 -17.11 10.14
N ALA A 358 4.59 -18.39 9.88
CA ALA A 358 4.08 -19.11 8.72
C ALA A 358 2.55 -19.33 8.81
N THR A 359 1.89 -19.69 7.70
CA THR A 359 0.45 -20.07 7.72
C THR A 359 0.16 -21.24 8.66
N THR A 360 1.16 -22.06 8.95
CA THR A 360 1.08 -23.16 9.94
C THR A 360 1.32 -22.71 11.38
N ASP A 361 1.38 -21.40 11.63
CA ASP A 361 1.76 -20.76 12.89
C ASP A 361 3.16 -21.13 13.42
N GLN A 362 4.01 -21.68 12.56
CA GLN A 362 5.43 -21.90 12.86
C GLN A 362 6.17 -20.56 12.90
N GLN A 363 7.07 -20.43 13.86
CA GLN A 363 7.98 -19.32 14.02
C GLN A 363 8.87 -19.14 12.78
N ALA A 364 9.16 -17.90 12.41
CA ALA A 364 10.13 -17.58 11.37
C ALA A 364 11.54 -18.05 11.76
N ASP A 365 12.25 -18.72 10.84
CA ASP A 365 13.64 -19.17 11.08
C ASP A 365 14.68 -18.08 10.84
N GLY A 366 14.28 -16.92 10.33
CA GLY A 366 15.13 -15.76 10.03
C GLY A 366 14.51 -14.47 10.56
N GLY A 367 15.30 -13.39 10.56
CA GLY A 367 14.82 -12.07 11.01
C GLY A 367 13.69 -11.51 10.13
N SER A 368 12.79 -10.76 10.76
CA SER A 368 11.67 -10.06 10.15
C SER A 368 11.70 -8.58 10.51
N PHE A 369 11.41 -7.69 9.54
CA PHE A 369 11.70 -6.26 9.62
C PHE A 369 10.65 -5.42 8.88
N GLY A 370 10.61 -4.09 9.14
CA GLY A 370 9.83 -3.09 8.43
C GLY A 370 8.34 -3.38 8.46
N PRO A 371 7.73 -3.52 9.66
CA PRO A 371 6.31 -3.79 9.75
C PRO A 371 5.46 -2.60 9.37
N SER A 372 4.32 -2.86 8.74
CA SER A 372 3.21 -1.93 8.61
C SER A 372 1.91 -2.66 8.93
N ILE A 373 0.97 -1.98 9.60
CA ILE A 373 -0.32 -2.58 10.00
C ILE A 373 -1.49 -1.82 9.39
N SER A 374 -2.49 -2.55 8.89
CA SER A 374 -3.71 -1.93 8.38
C SER A 374 -4.50 -1.18 9.47
N PRO A 375 -5.28 -0.14 9.11
CA PRO A 375 -6.05 0.65 10.08
C PRO A 375 -7.00 -0.17 10.97
N ASP A 376 -7.52 -1.29 10.46
CA ASP A 376 -8.37 -2.22 11.21
C ASP A 376 -7.58 -3.23 12.08
N GLY A 377 -6.24 -3.20 12.01
CA GLY A 377 -5.35 -4.09 12.75
C GLY A 377 -5.31 -5.53 12.22
N ARG A 378 -5.83 -5.78 11.02
CA ARG A 378 -5.95 -7.14 10.48
C ARG A 378 -4.74 -7.61 9.69
N TYR A 379 -4.20 -6.75 8.84
CA TYR A 379 -3.10 -7.11 7.96
C TYR A 379 -1.78 -6.51 8.45
N VAL A 380 -0.75 -7.33 8.50
CA VAL A 380 0.63 -6.89 8.75
C VAL A 380 1.46 -7.19 7.52
N THR A 381 2.03 -6.16 6.92
CA THR A 381 2.98 -6.25 5.81
C THR A 381 4.38 -6.13 6.37
N PHE A 382 5.32 -6.94 5.88
CA PHE A 382 6.68 -6.96 6.40
C PHE A 382 7.67 -7.62 5.45
N SER A 383 8.95 -7.42 5.70
CA SER A 383 10.06 -8.12 5.05
C SER A 383 10.64 -9.17 5.98
N SER A 384 11.02 -10.33 5.45
CA SER A 384 11.68 -11.36 6.25
C SER A 384 12.68 -12.19 5.44
N ALA A 385 13.80 -12.52 6.08
CA ALA A 385 14.81 -13.44 5.56
C ALA A 385 14.54 -14.91 5.93
N ALA A 386 13.45 -15.20 6.62
CA ALA A 386 13.09 -16.55 7.05
C ALA A 386 12.72 -17.43 5.84
N PRO A 387 13.29 -18.63 5.69
CA PRO A 387 13.02 -19.50 4.54
C PRO A 387 11.74 -20.34 4.68
N ASN A 388 11.06 -20.30 5.83
CA ASN A 388 9.96 -21.18 6.18
C ASN A 388 8.57 -20.53 6.25
N LEU A 389 8.45 -19.23 5.95
CA LEU A 389 7.16 -18.52 6.05
C LEU A 389 6.13 -18.97 5.01
N THR A 390 6.59 -19.29 3.79
CA THR A 390 5.74 -19.83 2.72
C THR A 390 6.46 -20.94 1.95
N PRO A 391 5.74 -21.96 1.45
CA PRO A 391 6.36 -23.02 0.64
C PRO A 391 7.03 -22.48 -0.63
N GLY A 392 8.26 -22.93 -0.92
CA GLY A 392 8.96 -22.62 -2.14
C GLY A 392 9.43 -21.17 -2.30
N GLN A 393 9.44 -20.39 -1.23
CA GLN A 393 9.99 -19.03 -1.27
C GLN A 393 11.49 -19.03 -1.55
N PRO A 394 12.04 -17.99 -2.20
CA PRO A 394 13.48 -17.89 -2.45
C PRO A 394 14.24 -17.54 -1.17
N ARG A 395 15.56 -17.80 -1.19
CA ARG A 395 16.45 -17.35 -0.11
C ARG A 395 16.59 -15.81 -0.14
N GLY A 396 16.89 -15.24 1.02
CA GLY A 396 17.05 -13.79 1.23
C GLY A 396 15.77 -13.12 1.68
N ALA A 397 15.81 -11.80 1.86
CA ALA A 397 14.67 -11.03 2.32
C ALA A 397 13.57 -11.01 1.25
N ASN A 398 12.36 -11.33 1.66
CA ASN A 398 11.15 -11.33 0.84
C ASN A 398 10.07 -10.51 1.52
N ALA A 399 9.13 -9.96 0.74
CA ALA A 399 7.98 -9.24 1.24
C ALA A 399 6.80 -10.18 1.51
N PHE A 400 6.14 -10.01 2.65
CA PHE A 400 5.02 -10.82 3.10
C PHE A 400 3.85 -9.97 3.57
N VAL A 401 2.66 -10.56 3.52
CA VAL A 401 1.46 -10.06 4.20
C VAL A 401 0.90 -11.16 5.09
N ARG A 402 0.69 -10.85 6.35
CA ARG A 402 0.02 -11.71 7.34
C ARG A 402 -1.39 -11.21 7.59
N ASP A 403 -2.40 -12.05 7.38
CA ASP A 403 -3.77 -11.84 7.87
C ASP A 403 -3.86 -12.39 9.30
N LEU A 404 -3.90 -11.52 10.30
CA LEU A 404 -3.94 -11.89 11.72
C LEU A 404 -5.24 -12.58 12.13
N VAL A 405 -6.32 -12.36 11.39
CA VAL A 405 -7.64 -12.98 11.65
C VAL A 405 -7.72 -14.39 11.08
N ARG A 406 -7.11 -14.61 9.90
CA ARG A 406 -7.12 -15.93 9.23
C ARG A 406 -5.90 -16.77 9.51
N HIS A 407 -4.90 -16.23 10.19
CA HIS A 407 -3.63 -16.86 10.45
C HIS A 407 -2.89 -17.32 9.18
N THR A 408 -3.00 -16.52 8.08
CA THR A 408 -2.36 -16.85 6.81
C THR A 408 -1.26 -15.85 6.46
N THR A 409 -0.12 -16.37 6.01
CA THR A 409 1.01 -15.56 5.51
C THR A 409 1.18 -15.80 4.02
N VAL A 410 1.33 -14.73 3.26
CA VAL A 410 1.40 -14.73 1.80
C VAL A 410 2.66 -14.04 1.34
N LEU A 411 3.36 -14.66 0.39
CA LEU A 411 4.50 -14.04 -0.28
C LEU A 411 4.02 -12.93 -1.23
N ALA A 412 4.45 -11.68 -0.99
CA ALA A 412 4.06 -10.53 -1.78
C ALA A 412 4.97 -10.32 -3.01
N ASP A 413 6.25 -10.59 -2.93
CA ASP A 413 7.23 -10.38 -4.00
C ASP A 413 7.28 -11.56 -5.00
N ALA A 414 6.16 -11.81 -5.64
CA ALA A 414 6.02 -12.86 -6.64
C ALA A 414 5.44 -12.31 -7.96
N SER A 415 5.64 -13.04 -9.07
CA SER A 415 5.10 -12.70 -10.38
C SER A 415 3.57 -12.82 -10.41
N SER A 416 2.93 -12.31 -11.47
CA SER A 416 1.48 -12.46 -11.69
C SER A 416 1.03 -13.93 -11.74
N ALA A 417 1.92 -14.85 -12.09
CA ALA A 417 1.66 -16.30 -12.08
C ALA A 417 1.89 -16.93 -10.68
N GLY A 418 2.13 -16.13 -9.65
CA GLY A 418 2.42 -16.62 -8.30
C GLY A 418 3.82 -17.24 -8.15
N ARG A 419 4.68 -17.15 -9.17
CA ARG A 419 6.06 -17.65 -9.07
C ARG A 419 6.87 -16.69 -8.21
N PRO A 420 7.58 -17.19 -7.21
CA PRO A 420 8.49 -16.39 -6.40
C PRO A 420 9.53 -15.67 -7.26
N ARG A 421 10.09 -14.58 -6.77
CA ARG A 421 11.20 -13.91 -7.42
C ARG A 421 12.37 -14.87 -7.64
N SER A 422 13.12 -14.70 -8.73
CA SER A 422 14.36 -15.43 -8.98
C SER A 422 15.50 -14.45 -9.19
N GLY A 423 16.71 -14.87 -8.84
CA GLY A 423 17.93 -14.07 -8.97
C GLY A 423 18.52 -13.70 -7.63
N GLU A 424 19.72 -13.11 -7.69
CA GLU A 424 20.53 -12.85 -6.54
C GLU A 424 19.87 -11.94 -5.52
N GLN A 425 20.19 -12.20 -4.28
CA GLN A 425 19.86 -11.41 -3.12
C GLN A 425 20.31 -9.96 -3.35
N SER A 426 19.41 -9.02 -3.26
CA SER A 426 19.79 -7.68 -2.87
C SER A 426 20.28 -7.79 -1.42
N ALA A 427 21.56 -7.50 -1.23
CA ALA A 427 22.16 -7.48 0.11
C ALA A 427 21.73 -6.25 0.93
N SER A 428 20.95 -5.36 0.35
CA SER A 428 20.40 -4.20 1.03
C SER A 428 19.07 -4.53 1.69
N VAL A 429 19.12 -4.67 2.97
CA VAL A 429 18.12 -5.29 3.88
C VAL A 429 17.02 -4.33 4.29
N SER A 430 16.64 -3.35 3.52
CA SER A 430 15.50 -2.50 3.85
C SER A 430 14.47 -2.44 2.73
N GLU A 431 14.09 -3.59 2.22
CA GLU A 431 12.94 -3.65 1.32
C GLU A 431 11.67 -3.50 2.16
N GLN A 432 11.37 -2.26 2.53
CA GLN A 432 10.10 -1.94 3.17
C GLN A 432 9.00 -2.22 2.16
N ALA A 433 8.15 -3.17 2.49
CA ALA A 433 6.92 -3.40 1.77
C ALA A 433 5.81 -2.58 2.43
N SER A 434 4.99 -1.93 1.62
CA SER A 434 3.83 -1.16 2.10
C SER A 434 2.57 -1.67 1.42
N SER A 435 1.48 -1.80 2.17
CA SER A 435 0.20 -2.28 1.66
C SER A 435 -0.89 -1.22 1.70
N ALA A 436 -1.91 -1.41 0.86
CA ALA A 436 -3.19 -0.74 1.03
C ALA A 436 -3.86 -1.17 2.35
N ASP A 437 -4.76 -0.34 2.87
CA ASP A 437 -5.46 -0.53 4.15
C ASP A 437 -6.23 -1.86 4.25
N ASP A 438 -6.73 -2.36 3.14
CA ASP A 438 -7.47 -3.62 3.05
C ASP A 438 -6.60 -4.85 2.76
N GLY A 439 -5.27 -4.67 2.69
CA GLY A 439 -4.30 -5.72 2.35
C GLY A 439 -4.42 -6.23 0.91
N SER A 440 -5.18 -5.55 0.04
CA SER A 440 -5.45 -6.00 -1.34
C SER A 440 -4.28 -5.77 -2.30
N GLN A 441 -3.41 -4.82 -1.98
CA GLN A 441 -2.26 -4.45 -2.80
C GLN A 441 -1.02 -4.26 -1.93
N VAL A 442 0.14 -4.54 -2.50
CA VAL A 442 1.44 -4.33 -1.86
C VAL A 442 2.40 -3.68 -2.84
N ALA A 443 3.05 -2.62 -2.41
CA ALA A 443 4.21 -2.05 -3.06
C ALA A 443 5.48 -2.63 -2.44
N PHE A 444 6.44 -3.03 -3.25
CA PHE A 444 7.72 -3.56 -2.80
C PHE A 444 8.83 -3.29 -3.80
N VAL A 445 10.06 -3.34 -3.36
CA VAL A 445 11.26 -3.18 -4.20
C VAL A 445 11.83 -4.53 -4.57
N SER A 446 12.30 -4.68 -5.81
CA SER A 446 13.01 -5.88 -6.22
C SER A 446 13.93 -5.66 -7.42
N SER A 447 15.10 -6.28 -7.40
CA SER A 447 16.00 -6.39 -8.56
C SER A 447 15.71 -7.61 -9.45
N ALA A 448 14.76 -8.46 -9.06
CA ALA A 448 14.44 -9.71 -9.76
C ALA A 448 13.89 -9.47 -11.17
N ARG A 449 14.35 -10.30 -12.13
CA ARG A 449 13.99 -10.17 -13.55
C ARG A 449 12.77 -10.98 -13.97
N ASN A 450 12.30 -11.89 -13.13
CA ASN A 450 11.18 -12.79 -13.45
C ASN A 450 9.81 -12.33 -12.94
N LEU A 451 9.73 -11.21 -12.22
CA LEU A 451 8.47 -10.70 -11.68
C LEU A 451 7.52 -10.20 -12.77
N VAL A 452 8.08 -9.56 -13.79
CA VAL A 452 7.34 -9.09 -14.98
C VAL A 452 8.11 -9.42 -16.25
N ALA A 453 7.38 -9.59 -17.35
CA ALA A 453 8.01 -9.81 -18.66
C ALA A 453 8.82 -8.57 -19.08
N GLY A 454 9.99 -8.80 -19.68
CA GLY A 454 10.83 -7.77 -20.29
C GLY A 454 11.73 -7.00 -19.35
N LYS A 455 11.76 -7.30 -18.04
CA LYS A 455 12.79 -6.74 -17.15
C LYS A 455 14.13 -7.40 -17.42
N ARG A 456 15.14 -6.61 -17.84
CA ARG A 456 16.48 -7.08 -18.18
C ARG A 456 17.55 -6.58 -17.21
N SER A 457 17.36 -5.38 -16.63
CA SER A 457 18.27 -4.77 -15.66
C SER A 457 18.27 -5.51 -14.32
N ARG A 458 19.37 -5.37 -13.57
CA ARG A 458 19.46 -5.76 -12.16
C ARG A 458 19.22 -4.58 -11.22
N VAL A 459 18.81 -3.45 -11.74
CA VAL A 459 18.42 -2.27 -10.96
C VAL A 459 17.21 -2.62 -10.12
N ALA A 460 17.19 -2.18 -8.88
CA ALA A 460 16.04 -2.33 -8.00
C ALA A 460 14.92 -1.39 -8.45
N ASP A 461 13.76 -1.95 -8.75
CA ASP A 461 12.56 -1.23 -9.18
C ASP A 461 11.44 -1.40 -8.16
N VAL A 462 10.50 -0.47 -8.14
CA VAL A 462 9.25 -0.62 -7.38
C VAL A 462 8.24 -1.43 -8.19
N PHE A 463 7.64 -2.38 -7.50
CA PHE A 463 6.57 -3.23 -8.01
C PHE A 463 5.31 -3.03 -7.19
N LEU A 464 4.16 -3.15 -7.86
CA LEU A 464 2.85 -3.29 -7.26
C LEU A 464 2.34 -4.70 -7.48
N ARG A 465 1.88 -5.35 -6.42
CA ARG A 465 1.20 -6.63 -6.51
C ARG A 465 -0.19 -6.56 -5.91
N ARG A 466 -1.18 -6.96 -6.68
CA ARG A 466 -2.54 -7.19 -6.18
C ARG A 466 -2.63 -8.60 -5.64
N LEU A 467 -2.92 -8.72 -4.34
CA LEU A 467 -2.98 -9.99 -3.61
C LEU A 467 -4.39 -10.54 -3.54
N ILE A 468 -5.36 -9.67 -3.42
CA ILE A 468 -6.78 -10.00 -3.28
C ILE A 468 -7.49 -9.42 -4.50
N PRO A 469 -8.28 -10.24 -5.24
CA PRO A 469 -9.11 -9.67 -6.28
C PRO A 469 -10.11 -8.68 -5.66
N PRO A 470 -10.41 -7.57 -6.33
CA PRO A 470 -11.38 -6.62 -5.85
C PRO A 470 -12.74 -7.28 -5.59
N PRO A 471 -13.53 -6.77 -4.66
CA PRO A 471 -14.84 -7.31 -4.36
C PRO A 471 -15.71 -7.28 -5.63
N ILE A 472 -16.41 -8.38 -5.89
CA ILE A 472 -17.34 -8.46 -7.01
C ILE A 472 -18.64 -7.77 -6.59
N ALA A 473 -18.98 -6.69 -7.27
CA ALA A 473 -20.32 -6.13 -7.18
C ALA A 473 -21.28 -6.98 -8.04
N VAL A 474 -22.39 -7.38 -7.46
CA VAL A 474 -23.44 -8.14 -8.16
C VAL A 474 -24.70 -7.30 -8.18
N ALA A 475 -25.16 -6.94 -9.36
CA ALA A 475 -26.50 -6.42 -9.57
C ALA A 475 -27.39 -7.53 -10.13
N ALA A 476 -28.55 -7.73 -9.56
CA ALA A 476 -29.51 -8.68 -10.04
C ALA A 476 -30.81 -7.95 -10.41
N SER A 477 -31.30 -8.18 -11.63
CA SER A 477 -32.54 -7.59 -12.12
C SER A 477 -33.55 -8.69 -12.44
N THR A 478 -34.80 -8.47 -12.05
CA THR A 478 -35.94 -9.29 -12.46
C THR A 478 -36.77 -8.61 -13.54
N ALA A 479 -36.41 -7.43 -13.99
CA ALA A 479 -37.16 -6.67 -14.99
C ALA A 479 -37.12 -7.37 -16.35
N GLY A 480 -38.27 -7.67 -16.91
CA GLY A 480 -38.45 -8.17 -18.26
C GLY A 480 -38.40 -9.69 -18.46
N LEU A 481 -38.46 -10.48 -17.39
CA LEU A 481 -38.39 -11.94 -17.48
C LEU A 481 -39.77 -12.61 -17.58
N SER A 482 -40.04 -13.19 -18.74
CA SER A 482 -41.13 -14.15 -18.90
C SER A 482 -40.70 -15.51 -18.37
N ARG A 483 -41.47 -16.04 -17.41
CA ARG A 483 -41.40 -17.44 -16.94
C ARG A 483 -40.01 -17.95 -16.45
N GLY A 484 -39.55 -17.45 -15.30
CA GLY A 484 -38.55 -18.17 -14.51
C GLY A 484 -37.08 -17.97 -14.90
N HIS A 485 -36.80 -17.09 -15.85
CA HIS A 485 -35.41 -16.68 -16.11
C HIS A 485 -34.95 -15.59 -15.14
N VAL A 486 -33.72 -15.67 -14.71
CA VAL A 486 -33.09 -14.67 -13.85
C VAL A 486 -31.82 -14.17 -14.54
N VAL A 487 -31.73 -12.87 -14.73
CA VAL A 487 -30.49 -12.23 -15.22
C VAL A 487 -29.72 -11.68 -14.02
N ILE A 488 -28.49 -12.09 -13.90
CA ILE A 488 -27.57 -11.61 -12.87
C ILE A 488 -26.38 -10.98 -13.58
N SER A 489 -26.13 -9.72 -13.26
CA SER A 489 -24.97 -8.99 -13.79
C SER A 489 -23.87 -8.94 -12.74
N PHE A 490 -22.68 -9.38 -13.12
CA PHE A 490 -21.48 -9.33 -12.29
C PHE A 490 -20.64 -8.15 -12.74
N PHE A 491 -20.34 -7.26 -11.81
CA PHE A 491 -19.46 -6.12 -12.03
C PHE A 491 -18.24 -6.25 -11.12
N SER A 492 -17.07 -6.04 -11.65
CA SER A 492 -15.87 -5.81 -10.86
C SER A 492 -15.53 -4.33 -10.93
N ALA A 493 -15.19 -3.74 -9.79
CA ALA A 493 -14.62 -2.39 -9.74
C ALA A 493 -13.26 -2.35 -10.48
N ASP A 494 -12.58 -3.49 -10.55
CA ASP A 494 -11.41 -3.67 -11.40
C ASP A 494 -11.83 -4.08 -12.81
N ARG A 495 -11.66 -3.19 -13.77
CA ARG A 495 -11.89 -3.46 -15.21
C ARG A 495 -11.00 -4.59 -15.76
N GLN A 496 -10.04 -5.05 -14.97
CA GLN A 496 -9.06 -6.08 -15.32
C GLN A 496 -9.24 -7.37 -14.49
N ALA A 497 -10.32 -7.49 -13.70
CA ALA A 497 -10.61 -8.73 -12.99
C ALA A 497 -10.72 -9.91 -13.96
N GLY A 498 -10.03 -11.00 -13.66
CA GLY A 498 -10.08 -12.25 -14.43
C GLY A 498 -11.46 -12.92 -14.35
N PRO A 499 -11.62 -14.06 -15.03
CA PRO A 499 -12.88 -14.77 -15.05
C PRO A 499 -13.34 -15.15 -13.64
N LEU A 500 -14.63 -14.95 -13.39
CA LEU A 500 -15.27 -15.37 -12.15
C LEU A 500 -15.57 -16.87 -12.20
N LEU A 501 -15.50 -17.52 -11.05
CA LEU A 501 -16.06 -18.86 -10.88
C LEU A 501 -17.41 -18.76 -10.19
N CYS A 502 -18.44 -19.35 -10.76
CA CYS A 502 -19.77 -19.39 -10.17
C CYS A 502 -20.18 -20.83 -9.86
N ARG A 503 -21.01 -20.95 -8.85
CA ARG A 503 -21.66 -22.18 -8.46
C ARG A 503 -23.14 -21.89 -8.18
N LEU A 504 -24.02 -22.56 -8.90
CA LEU A 504 -25.45 -22.53 -8.63
C LEU A 504 -25.79 -23.75 -7.78
N ASP A 505 -26.36 -23.51 -6.61
CA ASP A 505 -26.71 -24.51 -5.60
C ASP A 505 -25.51 -25.45 -5.29
N HIS A 506 -25.62 -26.73 -5.60
CA HIS A 506 -24.59 -27.74 -5.36
C HIS A 506 -23.86 -28.19 -6.65
N THR A 507 -24.07 -27.48 -7.76
CA THR A 507 -23.42 -27.82 -9.05
C THR A 507 -21.91 -27.63 -8.98
N ALA A 508 -21.17 -28.17 -9.95
CA ALA A 508 -19.74 -27.90 -10.10
C ALA A 508 -19.50 -26.41 -10.38
N ARG A 509 -18.34 -25.90 -9.96
CA ARG A 509 -17.93 -24.54 -10.28
C ARG A 509 -17.71 -24.40 -11.79
N ALA A 510 -18.28 -23.36 -12.38
CA ALA A 510 -18.12 -23.03 -13.80
C ALA A 510 -17.60 -21.59 -13.94
N VAL A 511 -16.97 -21.30 -15.06
CA VAL A 511 -16.52 -19.93 -15.37
C VAL A 511 -17.76 -19.09 -15.68
N CYS A 512 -17.89 -17.95 -14.96
CA CYS A 512 -18.90 -16.94 -15.24
C CYS A 512 -18.27 -15.77 -15.99
N PRO A 513 -18.85 -15.32 -17.08
CA PRO A 513 -18.41 -14.10 -17.73
C PRO A 513 -18.69 -12.88 -16.84
N LEU A 514 -17.82 -11.88 -16.89
CA LEU A 514 -18.15 -10.54 -16.41
C LEU A 514 -19.25 -9.96 -17.30
N GLY A 515 -20.25 -9.36 -16.69
CA GLY A 515 -21.45 -8.87 -17.38
C GLY A 515 -22.70 -9.63 -16.99
N ALA A 516 -23.70 -9.66 -17.86
CA ALA A 516 -24.99 -10.30 -17.60
C ALA A 516 -24.94 -11.81 -17.86
N VAL A 517 -25.30 -12.60 -16.87
CA VAL A 517 -25.48 -14.05 -16.97
C VAL A 517 -26.97 -14.34 -16.87
N VAL A 518 -27.50 -15.02 -17.89
CA VAL A 518 -28.87 -15.55 -17.86
C VAL A 518 -28.82 -16.93 -17.23
N LEU A 519 -29.44 -17.09 -16.06
CA LEU A 519 -29.57 -18.41 -15.47
C LEU A 519 -30.62 -19.23 -16.22
N PRO A 520 -30.41 -20.55 -16.37
CA PRO A 520 -31.42 -21.42 -16.93
C PRO A 520 -32.71 -21.38 -16.09
N LEU A 521 -33.81 -21.85 -16.66
CA LEU A 521 -35.10 -21.95 -15.94
C LEU A 521 -34.90 -22.64 -14.59
N LEU A 522 -35.03 -21.88 -13.52
CA LEU A 522 -34.93 -22.39 -12.17
C LEU A 522 -36.29 -22.99 -11.74
N SER A 523 -36.26 -24.17 -11.15
CA SER A 523 -37.46 -24.78 -10.56
C SER A 523 -38.03 -23.90 -9.43
N PRO A 524 -39.31 -24.02 -9.11
CA PRO A 524 -39.85 -23.36 -7.92
C PRO A 524 -39.08 -23.84 -6.67
N GLY A 525 -38.55 -22.88 -5.89
CA GLY A 525 -37.75 -23.19 -4.71
C GLY A 525 -36.78 -22.08 -4.34
N LYS A 526 -35.89 -22.40 -3.43
CA LYS A 526 -34.77 -21.53 -3.02
C LYS A 526 -33.49 -21.98 -3.72
N HIS A 527 -32.85 -21.06 -4.42
CA HIS A 527 -31.59 -21.28 -5.11
C HIS A 527 -30.52 -20.34 -4.58
N VAL A 528 -29.26 -20.78 -4.60
CA VAL A 528 -28.11 -20.00 -4.16
C VAL A 528 -27.08 -19.98 -5.27
N LEU A 529 -26.85 -18.81 -5.84
CA LEU A 529 -25.71 -18.60 -6.74
C LEU A 529 -24.57 -17.98 -5.93
N THR A 530 -23.43 -18.63 -5.94
CA THR A 530 -22.22 -18.19 -5.26
C THR A 530 -21.16 -17.85 -6.31
N ALA A 531 -20.70 -16.61 -6.32
CA ALA A 531 -19.64 -16.15 -7.20
C ALA A 531 -18.32 -16.01 -6.43
N TYR A 532 -17.26 -16.53 -7.01
CA TYR A 532 -15.90 -16.50 -6.48
C TYR A 532 -15.02 -15.68 -7.42
N ALA A 533 -14.22 -14.76 -6.89
CA ALA A 533 -13.15 -14.15 -7.65
C ALA A 533 -11.93 -15.09 -7.63
N GLY A 534 -11.35 -15.36 -8.79
CA GLY A 534 -10.14 -16.18 -8.94
C GLY A 534 -10.36 -17.37 -9.88
N GLY A 535 -9.38 -17.64 -10.77
CA GLY A 535 -9.35 -18.78 -11.67
C GLY A 535 -9.11 -20.11 -10.95
N PRO A 536 -9.22 -21.25 -11.68
CA PRO A 536 -8.90 -22.57 -11.14
C PRO A 536 -7.46 -22.60 -10.59
N GLY A 537 -7.30 -23.01 -9.33
CA GLY A 537 -5.98 -23.13 -8.68
C GLY A 537 -5.54 -21.91 -7.86
N SER A 538 -6.33 -20.82 -7.76
CA SER A 538 -6.00 -19.73 -6.87
C SER A 538 -6.23 -20.13 -5.41
N ALA A 539 -5.18 -20.04 -4.57
CA ALA A 539 -5.25 -20.31 -3.12
C ALA A 539 -6.12 -19.29 -2.36
N TYR A 540 -6.60 -18.25 -3.05
CA TYR A 540 -7.36 -17.15 -2.46
C TYR A 540 -8.84 -17.32 -2.74
N ALA A 541 -9.54 -17.96 -1.81
CA ALA A 541 -10.99 -17.86 -1.72
C ALA A 541 -11.34 -16.48 -1.15
N THR A 542 -11.56 -15.51 -2.03
CA THR A 542 -12.27 -14.29 -1.61
C THR A 542 -13.59 -14.69 -0.94
N ARG A 543 -14.10 -13.84 -0.05
CA ARG A 543 -15.45 -14.05 0.48
C ARG A 543 -16.41 -14.16 -0.70
N PRO A 544 -17.07 -15.30 -0.92
CA PRO A 544 -17.93 -15.44 -2.07
C PRO A 544 -19.11 -14.48 -1.96
N THR A 545 -19.43 -13.80 -3.04
CA THR A 545 -20.67 -13.04 -3.12
C THR A 545 -21.80 -14.03 -3.34
N THR A 546 -22.81 -14.00 -2.48
CA THR A 546 -23.93 -14.93 -2.51
C THR A 546 -25.20 -14.21 -2.94
N VAL A 547 -25.85 -14.70 -3.97
CA VAL A 547 -27.17 -14.28 -4.44
C VAL A 547 -28.20 -15.35 -4.07
N ARG A 548 -29.15 -15.01 -3.22
CA ARG A 548 -30.27 -15.90 -2.89
C ARG A 548 -31.46 -15.59 -3.79
N ILE A 549 -31.93 -16.60 -4.54
CA ILE A 549 -33.01 -16.52 -5.50
C ILE A 549 -34.15 -17.39 -4.96
N THR A 550 -35.32 -16.83 -4.82
CA THR A 550 -36.51 -17.60 -4.47
C THR A 550 -37.49 -17.55 -5.64
N VAL A 551 -37.75 -18.69 -6.27
CA VAL A 551 -38.69 -18.83 -7.38
C VAL A 551 -40.01 -19.35 -6.81
N ARG A 552 -41.13 -18.61 -7.04
CA ARG A 552 -42.47 -19.01 -6.64
C ARG A 552 -43.16 -19.81 -7.75
N ARG A 553 -44.07 -20.69 -7.40
CA ARG A 553 -44.95 -21.34 -8.37
C ARG A 553 -45.66 -20.24 -9.18
N GLY A 554 -45.60 -20.30 -10.52
CA GLY A 554 -46.06 -19.24 -11.43
C GLY A 554 -44.97 -18.32 -11.97
N GLY A 555 -43.67 -18.62 -11.70
CA GLY A 555 -42.52 -18.03 -12.42
C GLY A 555 -42.02 -16.67 -11.92
N ARG A 556 -42.55 -16.13 -10.82
CA ARG A 556 -42.04 -14.90 -10.22
C ARG A 556 -40.87 -15.20 -9.29
N ALA A 557 -39.68 -14.62 -9.58
CA ALA A 557 -38.51 -14.75 -8.73
C ALA A 557 -38.33 -13.54 -7.81
N ARG A 558 -37.95 -13.80 -6.58
CA ARG A 558 -37.50 -12.78 -5.63
C ARG A 558 -36.02 -12.98 -5.39
N ILE A 559 -35.23 -11.93 -5.57
CA ILE A 559 -33.77 -11.99 -5.46
C ILE A 559 -33.33 -11.20 -4.23
N LYS A 560 -32.46 -11.78 -3.42
CA LYS A 560 -31.76 -11.11 -2.32
C LYS A 560 -30.26 -11.28 -2.55
N VAL A 561 -29.57 -10.18 -2.78
CA VAL A 561 -28.11 -10.16 -2.86
C VAL A 561 -27.57 -9.96 -1.44
N THR A 562 -26.69 -10.84 -1.00
CA THR A 562 -25.96 -10.67 0.25
C THR A 562 -24.51 -10.45 -0.12
N ASN A 563 -24.07 -9.20 -0.06
CA ASN A 563 -22.68 -8.83 -0.30
C ASN A 563 -22.02 -8.55 1.06
N PRO A 564 -20.96 -9.26 1.46
CA PRO A 564 -20.30 -9.02 2.74
C PRO A 564 -19.43 -7.76 2.78
N GLY A 565 -19.41 -6.93 1.73
CA GLY A 565 -18.52 -5.77 1.74
C GLY A 565 -18.78 -4.74 0.65
N ALA A 566 -19.97 -4.13 0.54
CA ALA A 566 -20.17 -2.76 0.09
C ALA A 566 -21.68 -2.48 -0.01
N ALA A 567 -22.20 -1.63 0.84
CA ALA A 567 -23.47 -0.96 0.62
C ALA A 567 -23.24 0.13 -0.43
N LEU A 568 -23.43 -0.21 -1.71
CA LEU A 568 -23.75 0.82 -2.70
C LEU A 568 -25.27 0.96 -2.70
N GLY A 569 -25.76 2.02 -2.04
CA GLY A 569 -27.12 2.46 -2.18
C GLY A 569 -27.35 2.93 -3.61
N PHE A 570 -28.25 2.25 -4.30
CA PHE A 570 -28.94 2.81 -5.46
C PHE A 570 -30.41 2.89 -5.12
N GLY A 571 -30.92 4.16 -5.14
CA GLY A 571 -32.31 4.48 -5.04
C GLY A 571 -33.13 3.94 -6.22
#